data_4146c4a17f01db086a39be7c1c420d43
#
_entry.id   4146c4a17f01db086a39be7c1c420d43
#
_cell.length_a   1.000
_cell.length_b   1.000
_cell.length_c   1.000
_cell.angle_alpha   90.00
_cell.angle_beta   90.00
_cell.angle_gamma   90.00
#
_symmetry.space_group_name_H-M   'P 1'
#
loop_
_entity.id
_entity.type
_entity.pdbx_description
1 polymer ?
#
loop_
_entity_poly.entity_id
_entity_poly.type
_entity_poly.pdbx_seq_one_letter_code
_entity_poly.pdbx_strand_id
1 'polypeptide(L)'
;MRTLLLALAISCSGILFAQLPVTKVFLFDYEQRDTTFTFSEPRYLTAFNEYGYNNQPNFVDQNTLLMAVQLPDMPQPDVFSFDLQNRTRSRVTRTISGEFSPKPIGSSDRFSAVRQEFVGQDTVLRLWEFPLNRINNGRPVFKYLTGVGYYEWINDRQLALFLLGAPNQLAIASADTDQPIGIARNVGRTFSRLPNGNLLYVQKSDTGPWMLMQKNLYRLSDEPRPYGETMPQQEDFAVLRDGSLLMASGSKIFHYDPIRARRWREVVDLRFYGVRNISRLATDGSNQIAIVSE
;
A
#
# COMPACT_ATOMS: atom_id res chain seq x y z
N MET A 1 -45.66 -7.51 -50.63
CA MET A 1 -44.25 -7.08 -50.40
C MET A 1 -44.19 -6.47 -49.00
N ARG A 2 -43.64 -7.19 -48.01
CA ARG A 2 -43.40 -6.69 -46.64
C ARG A 2 -41.93 -6.46 -46.50
N THR A 3 -41.51 -5.21 -46.41
CA THR A 3 -40.13 -4.78 -46.21
C THR A 3 -39.80 -4.93 -44.74
N LEU A 4 -38.88 -5.84 -44.42
CA LEU A 4 -38.31 -6.03 -43.08
C LEU A 4 -37.16 -5.00 -42.91
N LEU A 5 -37.34 -4.03 -41.98
CA LEU A 5 -36.27 -3.14 -41.57
C LEU A 5 -35.48 -3.83 -40.44
N LEU A 6 -34.25 -4.22 -40.75
CA LEU A 6 -33.27 -4.75 -39.83
C LEU A 6 -32.62 -3.57 -39.07
N ALA A 7 -32.99 -3.33 -37.82
CA ALA A 7 -32.31 -2.35 -36.97
C ALA A 7 -31.02 -2.95 -36.46
N LEU A 8 -29.89 -2.45 -36.92
CA LEU A 8 -28.54 -2.80 -36.45
C LEU A 8 -28.28 -2.07 -35.13
N ALA A 9 -28.40 -2.78 -33.99
CA ALA A 9 -28.01 -2.27 -32.68
C ALA A 9 -26.49 -2.31 -32.58
N ILE A 10 -25.83 -1.15 -32.71
CA ILE A 10 -24.41 -0.97 -32.45
C ILE A 10 -24.28 -0.95 -30.91
N SER A 11 -23.89 -2.07 -30.32
CA SER A 11 -23.48 -2.13 -28.92
C SER A 11 -22.11 -1.44 -28.78
N CYS A 12 -22.13 -0.19 -28.35
CA CYS A 12 -20.93 0.52 -27.94
C CYS A 12 -20.48 -0.10 -26.61
N SER A 13 -19.57 -1.06 -26.66
CA SER A 13 -18.85 -1.57 -25.49
C SER A 13 -17.89 -0.48 -25.01
N GLY A 14 -18.40 0.45 -24.20
CA GLY A 14 -17.56 1.39 -23.48
C GLY A 14 -16.64 0.60 -22.54
N ILE A 15 -15.34 0.78 -22.69
CA ILE A 15 -14.35 0.29 -21.72
C ILE A 15 -14.63 1.07 -20.43
N LEU A 16 -15.33 0.45 -19.49
CA LEU A 16 -15.48 0.98 -18.12
C LEU A 16 -14.12 0.88 -17.42
N PHE A 17 -13.33 1.94 -17.48
CA PHE A 17 -12.24 2.11 -16.54
C PHE A 17 -12.87 2.19 -15.13
N ALA A 18 -12.54 1.26 -14.25
CA ALA A 18 -12.96 1.35 -12.86
C ALA A 18 -12.42 2.67 -12.29
N GLN A 19 -13.34 3.58 -11.94
CA GLN A 19 -12.97 4.86 -11.36
C GLN A 19 -12.27 4.61 -10.02
N LEU A 20 -11.10 5.22 -9.83
CA LEU A 20 -10.38 5.16 -8.55
C LEU A 20 -11.20 5.85 -7.46
N PRO A 21 -11.19 5.34 -6.22
CA PRO A 21 -11.98 5.92 -5.13
C PRO A 21 -11.47 7.31 -4.77
N VAL A 22 -12.38 8.18 -4.39
CA VAL A 22 -12.03 9.46 -3.75
C VAL A 22 -11.50 9.17 -2.36
N THR A 23 -10.29 9.63 -2.06
CA THR A 23 -9.63 9.35 -0.79
C THR A 23 -8.92 10.60 -0.26
N LYS A 24 -8.88 10.71 1.06
CA LYS A 24 -8.27 11.81 1.81
C LYS A 24 -7.11 11.27 2.64
N VAL A 25 -6.02 12.01 2.70
CA VAL A 25 -4.86 11.61 3.51
C VAL A 25 -4.64 12.64 4.62
N PHE A 26 -4.64 12.12 5.84
CA PHE A 26 -4.36 12.88 7.05
C PHE A 26 -3.04 12.41 7.64
N LEU A 27 -2.31 13.32 8.24
CA LEU A 27 -1.09 13.04 8.99
C LEU A 27 -1.28 13.47 10.44
N PHE A 28 -0.85 12.62 11.35
CA PHE A 28 -0.86 12.89 12.79
C PHE A 28 0.53 12.60 13.34
N ASP A 29 0.91 13.35 14.35
CA ASP A 29 1.96 12.90 15.26
C ASP A 29 1.33 11.99 16.31
N TYR A 30 2.07 10.95 16.75
CA TYR A 30 1.64 10.10 17.85
C TYR A 30 2.75 9.85 18.85
N GLU A 31 2.39 9.70 20.11
CA GLU A 31 3.27 9.25 21.17
C GLU A 31 2.70 7.96 21.76
N GLN A 32 3.55 6.95 21.85
CA GLN A 32 3.23 5.69 22.54
C GLN A 32 3.95 5.64 23.89
N ARG A 33 3.18 5.52 24.97
CA ARG A 33 3.68 5.26 26.33
C ARG A 33 3.05 3.97 26.83
N ASP A 34 3.81 2.89 26.82
CA ASP A 34 3.32 1.53 27.06
C ASP A 34 2.15 1.14 26.14
N THR A 35 0.92 1.12 26.68
CA THR A 35 -0.31 0.81 25.92
C THR A 35 -1.18 2.03 25.65
N THR A 36 -0.73 3.23 26.04
CA THR A 36 -1.46 4.47 25.85
C THR A 36 -0.91 5.21 24.63
N PHE A 37 -1.80 5.74 23.81
CA PHE A 37 -1.46 6.53 22.65
C PHE A 37 -2.06 7.92 22.77
N THR A 38 -1.27 8.91 22.37
CA THR A 38 -1.74 10.29 22.19
C THR A 38 -1.50 10.67 20.74
N PHE A 39 -2.56 11.12 20.04
CA PHE A 39 -2.48 11.62 18.68
C PHE A 39 -2.62 13.13 18.70
N SER A 40 -1.75 13.83 17.98
CA SER A 40 -1.66 15.28 17.95
C SER A 40 -1.31 15.82 16.57
N GLU A 41 -1.25 17.13 16.42
CA GLU A 41 -0.85 17.84 15.21
C GLU A 41 -1.55 17.36 13.92
N PRO A 42 -2.90 17.31 13.89
CA PRO A 42 -3.64 16.84 12.72
C PRO A 42 -3.37 17.73 11.51
N ARG A 43 -2.97 17.12 10.38
CA ARG A 43 -2.73 17.80 9.11
C ARG A 43 -3.51 17.10 7.98
N TYR A 44 -4.40 17.81 7.32
CA TYR A 44 -5.07 17.31 6.12
C TYR A 44 -4.16 17.53 4.91
N LEU A 45 -3.35 16.53 4.55
CA LEU A 45 -2.31 16.65 3.51
C LEU A 45 -2.87 16.86 2.12
N THR A 46 -4.04 16.30 1.82
CA THR A 46 -4.60 16.28 0.47
C THR A 46 -5.79 17.24 0.26
N ALA A 47 -5.89 18.31 1.08
CA ALA A 47 -6.89 19.35 0.90
C ALA A 47 -6.89 19.99 -0.50
N PHE A 48 -5.76 19.97 -1.20
CA PHE A 48 -5.62 20.47 -2.58
C PHE A 48 -6.26 19.56 -3.63
N ASN A 49 -6.61 18.30 -3.28
CA ASN A 49 -7.20 17.29 -4.16
C ASN A 49 -8.30 16.52 -3.43
N GLU A 50 -9.22 17.25 -2.82
CA GLU A 50 -10.25 16.71 -1.91
C GLU A 50 -11.17 15.67 -2.58
N TYR A 51 -11.44 15.83 -3.87
CA TYR A 51 -12.34 14.97 -4.65
C TYR A 51 -11.59 14.01 -5.58
N GLY A 52 -10.28 13.87 -5.40
CA GLY A 52 -9.44 13.01 -6.21
C GLY A 52 -8.94 11.76 -5.48
N TYR A 53 -8.17 10.97 -6.19
CA TYR A 53 -7.48 9.81 -5.64
C TYR A 53 -6.16 10.24 -4.97
N ASN A 54 -6.00 9.90 -3.69
CA ASN A 54 -4.82 10.16 -2.89
C ASN A 54 -4.56 8.95 -2.00
N ASN A 55 -3.59 8.11 -2.33
CA ASN A 55 -3.50 6.81 -1.67
C ASN A 55 -2.05 6.31 -1.53
N GLN A 56 -1.89 5.24 -0.76
CA GLN A 56 -0.65 4.49 -0.62
C GLN A 56 0.53 5.35 -0.11
N PRO A 57 0.33 6.13 0.98
CA PRO A 57 1.42 6.91 1.57
C PRO A 57 2.52 5.99 2.08
N ASN A 58 3.78 6.39 1.87
CA ASN A 58 4.95 5.73 2.43
C ASN A 58 6.01 6.78 2.77
N PHE A 59 6.55 6.71 3.98
CA PHE A 59 7.62 7.61 4.41
C PHE A 59 8.95 7.20 3.78
N VAL A 60 9.68 8.19 3.25
CA VAL A 60 11.09 8.05 2.88
C VAL A 60 11.95 8.27 4.13
N ASP A 61 11.60 9.28 4.89
CA ASP A 61 12.17 9.68 6.16
C ASP A 61 11.12 10.47 6.98
N GLN A 62 11.51 11.07 8.11
CA GLN A 62 10.60 11.85 8.96
C GLN A 62 10.05 13.11 8.28
N ASN A 63 10.68 13.61 7.24
CA ASN A 63 10.30 14.85 6.56
C ASN A 63 9.71 14.62 5.16
N THR A 64 9.85 13.42 4.61
CA THR A 64 9.47 13.13 3.21
C THR A 64 8.49 11.97 3.13
N LEU A 65 7.31 12.23 2.55
CA LEU A 65 6.28 11.24 2.30
C LEU A 65 6.02 11.12 0.79
N LEU A 66 6.01 9.90 0.27
CA LEU A 66 5.57 9.60 -1.10
C LEU A 66 4.13 9.09 -1.06
N MET A 67 3.32 9.45 -2.07
CA MET A 67 2.00 8.85 -2.29
C MET A 67 1.59 8.90 -3.76
N ALA A 68 0.66 8.04 -4.14
CA ALA A 68 0.02 8.06 -5.45
C ALA A 68 -1.12 9.09 -5.42
N VAL A 69 -1.11 10.04 -6.37
CA VAL A 69 -2.10 11.11 -6.47
C VAL A 69 -2.58 11.23 -7.91
N GLN A 70 -3.90 11.32 -8.11
CA GLN A 70 -4.51 11.67 -9.39
C GLN A 70 -5.28 12.98 -9.22
N LEU A 71 -4.81 14.04 -9.88
CA LEU A 71 -5.54 15.32 -9.96
C LEU A 71 -6.64 15.22 -11.02
N PRO A 72 -7.65 16.12 -11.01
CA PRO A 72 -8.77 16.07 -11.95
C PRO A 72 -8.37 16.17 -13.43
N ASP A 73 -7.24 16.81 -13.72
CA ASP A 73 -6.68 17.00 -15.08
C ASP A 73 -5.70 15.89 -15.49
N MET A 74 -5.46 14.89 -14.62
CA MET A 74 -4.56 13.79 -14.90
C MET A 74 -5.33 12.53 -15.31
N PRO A 75 -4.94 11.84 -16.41
CA PRO A 75 -5.59 10.61 -16.85
C PRO A 75 -5.35 9.43 -15.91
N GLN A 76 -4.25 9.42 -15.17
CA GLN A 76 -3.88 8.38 -14.21
C GLN A 76 -3.08 8.96 -13.03
N PRO A 77 -2.95 8.18 -11.93
CA PRO A 77 -2.12 8.59 -10.80
C PRO A 77 -0.64 8.65 -11.14
N ASP A 78 0.04 9.61 -10.55
CA ASP A 78 1.48 9.69 -10.47
C ASP A 78 1.95 9.71 -9.02
N VAL A 79 3.26 9.52 -8.83
CA VAL A 79 3.89 9.65 -7.52
C VAL A 79 4.15 11.14 -7.23
N PHE A 80 3.69 11.56 -6.07
CA PHE A 80 3.98 12.87 -5.48
C PHE A 80 4.86 12.69 -4.23
N SER A 81 5.79 13.61 -4.05
CA SER A 81 6.59 13.76 -2.84
C SER A 81 6.10 14.95 -2.05
N PHE A 82 5.92 14.76 -0.75
CA PHE A 82 5.50 15.78 0.21
C PHE A 82 6.67 16.05 1.16
N ASP A 83 7.14 17.29 1.19
CA ASP A 83 8.04 17.80 2.21
C ASP A 83 7.18 18.23 3.40
N LEU A 84 7.24 17.45 4.46
CA LEU A 84 6.39 17.63 5.65
C LEU A 84 6.85 18.80 6.52
N GLN A 85 8.14 19.13 6.47
CA GLN A 85 8.73 20.26 7.20
C GLN A 85 8.37 21.60 6.54
N ASN A 86 8.62 21.71 5.23
CA ASN A 86 8.35 22.93 4.47
C ASN A 86 6.90 23.02 3.98
N ARG A 87 6.08 21.99 4.20
CA ARG A 87 4.68 21.89 3.75
C ARG A 87 4.52 22.09 2.25
N THR A 88 5.47 21.60 1.48
CA THR A 88 5.44 21.64 0.02
C THR A 88 5.24 20.27 -0.59
N ARG A 89 4.82 20.24 -1.85
CA ARG A 89 4.66 18.99 -2.60
C ARG A 89 5.18 19.15 -4.01
N SER A 90 5.65 18.05 -4.59
CA SER A 90 6.09 18.02 -5.98
C SER A 90 5.67 16.71 -6.64
N ARG A 91 5.23 16.77 -7.91
CA ARG A 91 4.97 15.61 -8.73
C ARG A 91 6.31 15.00 -9.16
N VAL A 92 6.57 13.75 -8.78
CA VAL A 92 7.85 13.07 -8.99
C VAL A 92 7.85 12.30 -10.31
N THR A 93 6.78 11.55 -10.61
CA THR A 93 6.63 10.90 -11.91
C THR A 93 5.74 11.74 -12.84
N ARG A 94 5.99 11.63 -14.16
CA ARG A 94 5.17 12.25 -15.20
C ARG A 94 5.21 11.33 -16.42
N THR A 95 4.43 10.27 -16.37
CA THR A 95 4.42 9.25 -17.43
C THR A 95 3.03 9.09 -18.03
N ILE A 96 2.92 8.29 -19.08
CA ILE A 96 1.62 7.93 -19.66
C ILE A 96 0.95 6.80 -18.90
N SER A 97 1.67 6.18 -17.97
CA SER A 97 1.23 5.04 -17.16
C SER A 97 0.87 5.49 -15.75
N GLY A 98 -0.06 4.79 -15.10
CA GLY A 98 -0.33 5.03 -13.68
C GLY A 98 0.75 4.43 -12.79
N GLU A 99 1.22 5.18 -11.77
CA GLU A 99 2.14 4.71 -10.76
C GLU A 99 1.47 4.63 -9.40
N PHE A 100 1.62 3.48 -8.74
CA PHE A 100 0.97 3.13 -7.48
C PHE A 100 1.96 2.61 -6.44
N SER A 101 1.58 2.68 -5.16
CA SER A 101 2.34 2.09 -4.04
C SER A 101 3.81 2.52 -4.01
N PRO A 102 4.14 3.82 -4.07
CA PRO A 102 5.52 4.25 -4.04
C PRO A 102 6.19 3.89 -2.71
N LYS A 103 7.42 3.33 -2.77
CA LYS A 103 8.22 3.02 -1.57
C LYS A 103 9.69 3.36 -1.78
N PRO A 104 10.40 3.89 -0.77
CA PRO A 104 11.85 4.08 -0.86
C PRO A 104 12.57 2.75 -1.01
N ILE A 105 13.73 2.77 -1.64
CA ILE A 105 14.61 1.59 -1.78
C ILE A 105 15.79 1.74 -0.81
N GLY A 106 15.70 1.09 0.35
CA GLY A 106 16.73 1.17 1.37
C GLY A 106 17.05 2.62 1.77
N SER A 107 18.33 2.93 1.93
CA SER A 107 18.85 4.29 2.18
C SER A 107 19.29 5.02 0.91
N SER A 108 18.88 4.54 -0.27
CA SER A 108 19.26 5.14 -1.55
C SER A 108 18.42 6.39 -1.85
N ASP A 109 18.89 7.20 -2.81
CA ASP A 109 18.16 8.32 -3.40
C ASP A 109 17.12 7.85 -4.47
N ARG A 110 16.61 6.63 -4.32
CA ARG A 110 15.70 5.97 -5.26
C ARG A 110 14.44 5.49 -4.55
N PHE A 111 13.37 5.43 -5.29
CA PHE A 111 12.13 4.80 -4.87
C PHE A 111 11.64 3.85 -5.96
N SER A 112 10.73 2.98 -5.62
CA SER A 112 10.02 2.10 -6.54
C SER A 112 8.53 2.38 -6.51
N ALA A 113 7.83 2.02 -7.58
CA ALA A 113 6.37 2.05 -7.66
C ALA A 113 5.87 0.95 -8.61
N VAL A 114 4.65 0.49 -8.38
CA VAL A 114 3.96 -0.39 -9.33
C VAL A 114 3.46 0.48 -10.48
N ARG A 115 3.96 0.23 -11.69
CA ARG A 115 3.50 0.90 -12.91
C ARG A 115 2.48 0.02 -13.63
N GLN A 116 1.40 0.66 -14.03
CA GLN A 116 0.39 0.07 -14.91
C GLN A 116 0.79 0.34 -16.36
N GLU A 117 1.43 -0.65 -16.98
CA GLU A 117 1.90 -0.56 -18.37
C GLU A 117 0.81 -1.01 -19.36
N PHE A 118 0.77 -0.38 -20.52
CA PHE A 118 -0.05 -0.81 -21.64
C PHE A 118 0.80 -1.67 -22.59
N VAL A 119 0.41 -2.92 -22.81
CA VAL A 119 1.07 -3.87 -23.72
C VAL A 119 0.06 -4.30 -24.77
N GLY A 120 0.08 -3.64 -25.92
CA GLY A 120 -0.97 -3.80 -26.92
C GLY A 120 -2.32 -3.28 -26.40
N GLN A 121 -3.30 -4.17 -26.29
CA GLN A 121 -4.62 -3.86 -25.70
C GLN A 121 -4.74 -4.26 -24.24
N ASP A 122 -3.73 -4.94 -23.70
CA ASP A 122 -3.72 -5.42 -22.33
C ASP A 122 -3.02 -4.45 -21.40
N THR A 123 -3.32 -4.57 -20.11
CA THR A 123 -2.68 -3.82 -19.03
C THR A 123 -1.95 -4.77 -18.11
N VAL A 124 -0.68 -4.51 -17.84
CA VAL A 124 0.13 -5.28 -16.91
C VAL A 124 0.66 -4.41 -15.78
N LEU A 125 0.76 -4.98 -14.59
CA LEU A 125 1.36 -4.33 -13.44
C LEU A 125 2.80 -4.81 -13.28
N ARG A 126 3.75 -3.89 -13.36
CA ARG A 126 5.17 -4.16 -13.22
C ARG A 126 5.80 -3.25 -12.17
N LEU A 127 6.73 -3.77 -11.40
CA LEU A 127 7.50 -2.97 -10.45
C LEU A 127 8.61 -2.20 -11.17
N TRP A 128 8.64 -0.89 -10.98
CA TRP A 128 9.63 0.03 -11.50
C TRP A 128 10.38 0.72 -10.39
N GLU A 129 11.62 1.12 -10.64
CA GLU A 129 12.43 1.97 -9.79
C GLU A 129 12.72 3.30 -10.47
N PHE A 130 12.79 4.36 -9.67
CA PHE A 130 12.96 5.75 -10.12
C PHE A 130 13.94 6.47 -9.23
N PRO A 131 14.73 7.42 -9.78
CA PRO A 131 15.51 8.33 -8.96
C PRO A 131 14.61 9.41 -8.34
N LEU A 132 14.82 9.76 -7.08
CA LEU A 132 14.08 10.84 -6.39
C LEU A 132 14.34 12.22 -7.02
N ASN A 133 15.52 12.41 -7.64
CA ASN A 133 15.90 13.65 -8.31
C ASN A 133 15.29 13.86 -9.70
N ARG A 134 14.49 12.92 -10.20
CA ARG A 134 13.76 13.00 -11.48
C ARG A 134 14.63 13.14 -12.75
N ILE A 135 15.86 12.65 -12.73
CA ILE A 135 16.79 12.73 -13.88
C ILE A 135 16.27 11.90 -15.07
N ASN A 136 15.55 10.81 -14.82
CA ASN A 136 15.02 9.94 -15.86
C ASN A 136 13.66 9.32 -15.47
N ASN A 137 13.06 8.57 -16.41
CA ASN A 137 11.74 7.96 -16.24
C ASN A 137 11.78 6.59 -15.53
N GLY A 138 12.89 6.25 -14.89
CA GLY A 138 13.05 4.97 -14.19
C GLY A 138 13.32 3.79 -15.12
N ARG A 139 13.35 2.60 -14.52
CA ARG A 139 13.50 1.32 -15.22
C ARG A 139 12.75 0.21 -14.49
N PRO A 140 12.36 -0.88 -15.15
CA PRO A 140 11.76 -2.02 -14.49
C PRO A 140 12.75 -2.66 -13.51
N VAL A 141 12.26 -3.05 -12.32
CA VAL A 141 13.02 -3.84 -11.33
C VAL A 141 13.18 -5.28 -11.84
N PHE A 142 12.13 -5.83 -12.42
CA PHE A 142 12.12 -7.15 -13.02
C PHE A 142 11.96 -7.07 -14.52
N LYS A 143 12.73 -7.87 -15.27
CA LYS A 143 12.68 -7.86 -16.73
C LYS A 143 11.39 -8.47 -17.26
N TYR A 144 10.95 -9.59 -16.69
CA TYR A 144 9.81 -10.36 -17.20
C TYR A 144 8.66 -10.48 -16.19
N LEU A 145 8.95 -10.43 -14.88
CA LEU A 145 7.94 -10.59 -13.86
C LEU A 145 6.95 -9.42 -13.86
N THR A 146 5.68 -9.75 -14.03
CA THR A 146 4.53 -8.84 -14.02
C THR A 146 3.47 -9.33 -13.03
N GLY A 147 2.33 -8.63 -12.93
CA GLY A 147 1.26 -8.98 -12.00
C GLY A 147 1.55 -8.58 -10.56
N VAL A 148 2.54 -7.69 -10.33
CA VAL A 148 2.87 -7.19 -9.00
C VAL A 148 1.83 -6.16 -8.58
N GLY A 149 0.98 -6.49 -7.60
CA GLY A 149 -0.01 -5.56 -7.04
C GLY A 149 0.53 -4.71 -5.90
N TYR A 150 1.27 -5.33 -4.99
CA TYR A 150 1.94 -4.68 -3.85
C TYR A 150 3.28 -5.35 -3.59
N TYR A 151 4.15 -4.67 -2.84
CA TYR A 151 5.49 -5.18 -2.54
C TYR A 151 6.06 -4.54 -1.27
N GLU A 152 7.11 -5.18 -0.72
CA GLU A 152 7.91 -4.67 0.39
C GLU A 152 9.38 -5.01 0.16
N TRP A 153 10.27 -4.03 0.28
CA TRP A 153 11.71 -4.28 0.23
C TRP A 153 12.18 -4.96 1.51
N ILE A 154 12.74 -6.15 1.39
CA ILE A 154 13.39 -6.87 2.50
C ILE A 154 14.79 -6.29 2.73
N ASN A 155 15.47 -5.99 1.65
CA ASN A 155 16.74 -5.27 1.56
C ASN A 155 16.84 -4.67 0.15
N ASP A 156 17.97 -4.09 -0.22
CA ASP A 156 18.20 -3.45 -1.53
C ASP A 156 18.15 -4.38 -2.75
N ARG A 157 18.02 -5.70 -2.55
CA ARG A 157 17.96 -6.73 -3.62
C ARG A 157 16.78 -7.66 -3.54
N GLN A 158 16.21 -7.85 -2.36
CA GLN A 158 15.12 -8.81 -2.15
C GLN A 158 13.82 -8.11 -1.79
N LEU A 159 12.74 -8.64 -2.33
CA LEU A 159 11.39 -8.13 -2.12
C LEU A 159 10.43 -9.25 -1.72
N ALA A 160 9.48 -8.90 -0.87
CA ALA A 160 8.21 -9.62 -0.78
C ALA A 160 7.25 -9.02 -1.80
N LEU A 161 6.53 -9.86 -2.53
CA LEU A 161 5.63 -9.47 -3.62
C LEU A 161 4.23 -10.04 -3.39
N PHE A 162 3.21 -9.19 -3.52
CA PHE A 162 1.85 -9.62 -3.72
C PHE A 162 1.61 -9.76 -5.22
N LEU A 163 1.50 -10.99 -5.68
CA LEU A 163 1.23 -11.32 -7.06
C LEU A 163 -0.25 -11.54 -7.27
N LEU A 164 -0.81 -10.83 -8.25
CA LEU A 164 -2.21 -10.98 -8.64
C LEU A 164 -2.47 -12.37 -9.20
N GLY A 165 -3.59 -12.95 -8.83
CA GLY A 165 -4.02 -14.27 -9.27
C GLY A 165 -5.33 -14.67 -8.58
N ALA A 166 -5.82 -15.85 -8.90
CA ALA A 166 -7.00 -16.44 -8.28
C ALA A 166 -6.65 -17.81 -7.65
N PRO A 167 -6.25 -17.83 -6.36
CA PRO A 167 -6.08 -16.72 -5.41
C PRO A 167 -4.77 -15.95 -5.58
N ASN A 168 -4.71 -14.74 -5.01
CA ASN A 168 -3.49 -13.94 -4.89
C ASN A 168 -2.40 -14.68 -4.09
N GLN A 169 -1.14 -14.36 -4.38
CA GLN A 169 0.01 -15.05 -3.78
C GLN A 169 0.98 -14.05 -3.14
N LEU A 170 1.58 -14.46 -2.03
CA LEU A 170 2.78 -13.86 -1.48
C LEU A 170 4.00 -14.64 -1.94
N ALA A 171 4.98 -13.96 -2.48
CA ALA A 171 6.24 -14.55 -2.94
C ALA A 171 7.44 -13.69 -2.51
N ILE A 172 8.61 -14.30 -2.43
CA ILE A 172 9.89 -13.62 -2.28
C ILE A 172 10.63 -13.67 -3.61
N ALA A 173 11.15 -12.53 -4.05
CA ALA A 173 11.92 -12.43 -5.29
C ALA A 173 13.21 -11.64 -5.06
N SER A 174 14.23 -11.92 -5.88
CA SER A 174 15.43 -11.09 -5.97
C SER A 174 15.31 -10.17 -7.19
N ALA A 175 15.67 -8.90 -7.06
CA ALA A 175 15.76 -7.97 -8.16
C ALA A 175 16.74 -8.40 -9.26
N ASP A 176 17.67 -9.31 -8.94
CA ASP A 176 18.65 -9.86 -9.88
C ASP A 176 18.08 -10.99 -10.73
N THR A 177 16.92 -11.55 -10.35
CA THR A 177 16.30 -12.69 -11.04
C THR A 177 14.79 -12.52 -11.12
N ASP A 178 14.18 -12.94 -12.22
CA ASP A 178 12.71 -12.93 -12.41
C ASP A 178 12.04 -14.22 -11.89
N GLN A 179 12.59 -14.85 -10.84
CA GLN A 179 12.09 -16.11 -10.31
C GLN A 179 11.57 -15.94 -8.87
N PRO A 180 10.28 -15.69 -8.68
CA PRO A 180 9.69 -15.59 -7.36
C PRO A 180 9.55 -16.97 -6.70
N ILE A 181 9.81 -17.04 -5.40
CA ILE A 181 9.56 -18.21 -4.55
C ILE A 181 8.26 -17.99 -3.81
N GLY A 182 7.24 -18.81 -4.05
CA GLY A 182 5.95 -18.72 -3.39
C GLY A 182 6.06 -19.00 -1.89
N ILE A 183 5.38 -18.19 -1.08
CA ILE A 183 5.35 -18.31 0.39
C ILE A 183 3.95 -18.73 0.86
N ALA A 184 2.91 -18.06 0.37
CA ALA A 184 1.53 -18.31 0.77
C ALA A 184 0.55 -17.92 -0.35
N ARG A 185 -0.66 -18.49 -0.30
CA ARG A 185 -1.76 -18.18 -1.22
C ARG A 185 -2.94 -17.64 -0.42
N ASN A 186 -3.88 -16.96 -1.08
CA ASN A 186 -5.03 -16.32 -0.47
C ASN A 186 -4.62 -15.32 0.63
N VAL A 187 -3.73 -14.40 0.29
CA VAL A 187 -3.13 -13.44 1.21
C VAL A 187 -3.77 -12.05 1.08
N GLY A 188 -3.64 -11.25 2.13
CA GLY A 188 -3.95 -9.83 2.11
C GLY A 188 -2.88 -9.01 1.39
N ARG A 189 -3.25 -7.79 1.02
CA ARG A 189 -2.36 -6.85 0.29
C ARG A 189 -1.28 -6.22 1.16
N THR A 190 -1.41 -6.26 2.49
CA THR A 190 -0.47 -5.65 3.41
C THR A 190 0.44 -6.69 4.02
N PHE A 191 1.72 -6.44 3.96
CA PHE A 191 2.78 -7.17 4.63
C PHE A 191 3.92 -6.22 4.94
N SER A 192 4.64 -6.48 6.02
CA SER A 192 5.73 -5.63 6.49
C SER A 192 6.75 -6.43 7.29
N ARG A 193 7.95 -5.88 7.44
CA ARG A 193 8.98 -6.51 8.29
C ARG A 193 8.70 -6.21 9.76
N LEU A 194 8.83 -7.23 10.58
CA LEU A 194 8.90 -7.11 12.03
C LEU A 194 10.32 -6.71 12.48
N PRO A 195 10.49 -6.14 13.67
CA PRO A 195 11.82 -5.81 14.23
C PRO A 195 12.76 -7.01 14.34
N ASN A 196 12.22 -8.23 14.47
CA ASN A 196 13.00 -9.47 14.49
C ASN A 196 13.43 -9.95 13.08
N GLY A 197 13.12 -9.20 12.02
CA GLY A 197 13.45 -9.49 10.63
C GLY A 197 12.49 -10.42 9.91
N ASN A 198 11.50 -11.01 10.58
CA ASN A 198 10.46 -11.82 9.94
C ASN A 198 9.52 -10.94 9.10
N LEU A 199 8.90 -11.54 8.09
CA LEU A 199 7.83 -10.91 7.33
C LEU A 199 6.49 -11.22 8.00
N LEU A 200 5.73 -10.19 8.34
CA LEU A 200 4.35 -10.28 8.79
C LEU A 200 3.42 -10.08 7.61
N TYR A 201 2.39 -10.90 7.45
CA TYR A 201 1.39 -10.80 6.40
C TYR A 201 0.02 -11.30 6.87
N VAL A 202 -1.03 -10.95 6.16
CA VAL A 202 -2.40 -11.44 6.41
C VAL A 202 -2.65 -12.69 5.58
N GLN A 203 -2.99 -13.79 6.23
CA GLN A 203 -3.55 -14.99 5.62
C GLN A 203 -5.06 -14.90 5.67
N LYS A 204 -5.71 -14.84 4.50
CA LYS A 204 -7.17 -14.82 4.41
C LYS A 204 -7.75 -16.24 4.50
N SER A 205 -8.97 -16.30 4.99
CA SER A 205 -9.77 -17.53 5.10
C SER A 205 -11.20 -17.26 4.61
N ASP A 206 -11.78 -18.22 3.93
CA ASP A 206 -13.16 -18.14 3.46
C ASP A 206 -14.16 -18.59 4.55
N THR A 207 -13.68 -19.33 5.56
CA THR A 207 -14.53 -19.98 6.57
C THR A 207 -14.22 -19.58 8.01
N GLY A 208 -13.13 -18.84 8.23
CA GLY A 208 -12.66 -18.47 9.57
C GLY A 208 -12.10 -17.05 9.63
N PRO A 209 -11.58 -16.65 10.79
CA PRO A 209 -10.93 -15.35 10.94
C PRO A 209 -9.67 -15.26 10.07
N TRP A 210 -9.37 -14.07 9.60
CA TRP A 210 -8.11 -13.81 8.93
C TRP A 210 -6.99 -13.73 9.97
N MET A 211 -5.84 -14.33 9.64
CA MET A 211 -4.72 -14.45 10.56
C MET A 211 -3.55 -13.58 10.13
N LEU A 212 -2.93 -12.94 11.10
CA LEU A 212 -1.59 -12.38 10.96
C LEU A 212 -0.61 -13.55 11.10
N MET A 213 0.20 -13.76 10.08
CA MET A 213 1.20 -14.83 10.02
C MET A 213 2.59 -14.22 9.88
N GLN A 214 3.56 -14.77 10.60
CA GLN A 214 4.97 -14.37 10.45
C GLN A 214 5.79 -15.46 9.75
N LYS A 215 6.59 -15.05 8.76
CA LYS A 215 7.49 -15.91 7.99
C LYS A 215 8.93 -15.56 8.27
N ASN A 216 9.73 -16.56 8.62
CA ASN A 216 11.17 -16.40 8.72
C ASN A 216 11.80 -16.22 7.32
N LEU A 217 12.40 -15.06 7.06
CA LEU A 217 13.03 -14.75 5.78
C LEU A 217 14.43 -15.35 5.61
N TYR A 218 15.06 -15.76 6.71
CA TYR A 218 16.39 -16.41 6.69
C TYR A 218 16.27 -17.93 6.49
N ARG A 219 15.10 -18.49 6.74
CA ARG A 219 14.80 -19.92 6.58
C ARG A 219 13.47 -20.09 5.86
N LEU A 220 13.49 -19.98 4.54
CA LEU A 220 12.29 -20.05 3.72
C LEU A 220 11.61 -21.43 3.75
N SER A 221 12.33 -22.46 4.20
CA SER A 221 11.76 -23.81 4.44
C SER A 221 10.90 -23.91 5.69
N ASP A 222 11.07 -23.01 6.69
CA ASP A 222 10.26 -23.05 7.90
C ASP A 222 8.81 -22.68 7.59
N GLU A 223 7.86 -23.36 8.20
CA GLU A 223 6.45 -22.98 8.08
C GLU A 223 6.15 -21.62 8.73
N PRO A 224 5.24 -20.83 8.15
CA PRO A 224 4.79 -19.61 8.79
C PRO A 224 4.13 -19.87 10.14
N ARG A 225 4.31 -18.96 11.10
CA ARG A 225 3.75 -19.10 12.46
C ARG A 225 2.67 -18.04 12.69
N PRO A 226 1.59 -18.37 13.41
CA PRO A 226 0.60 -17.38 13.82
C PRO A 226 1.23 -16.28 14.66
N TYR A 227 0.81 -15.04 14.40
CA TYR A 227 1.15 -13.84 15.17
C TYR A 227 -0.06 -13.34 15.97
N GLY A 228 -1.25 -13.38 15.34
CA GLY A 228 -2.52 -13.02 15.93
C GLY A 228 -3.65 -13.09 14.93
N GLU A 229 -4.86 -12.76 15.34
CA GLU A 229 -5.99 -12.57 14.44
C GLU A 229 -6.04 -11.11 13.98
N THR A 230 -6.51 -10.86 12.75
CA THR A 230 -6.82 -9.49 12.32
C THR A 230 -8.12 -9.02 12.97
N MET A 231 -8.39 -7.72 12.92
CA MET A 231 -9.77 -7.25 13.08
C MET A 231 -10.62 -7.81 11.92
N PRO A 232 -11.93 -8.04 12.12
CA PRO A 232 -12.79 -8.64 11.11
C PRO A 232 -12.70 -7.93 9.75
N GLN A 233 -12.34 -8.68 8.70
CA GLN A 233 -12.21 -8.22 7.32
C GLN A 233 -11.19 -7.08 7.11
N GLN A 234 -10.27 -6.85 8.05
CA GLN A 234 -9.21 -5.87 7.91
C GLN A 234 -7.90 -6.54 7.47
N GLU A 235 -7.27 -5.98 6.46
CA GLU A 235 -5.98 -6.48 5.95
C GLU A 235 -4.86 -5.44 6.01
N ASP A 236 -5.20 -4.17 6.31
CA ASP A 236 -4.23 -3.09 6.39
C ASP A 236 -3.76 -2.89 7.82
N PHE A 237 -2.45 -2.90 8.04
CA PHE A 237 -1.83 -2.71 9.34
C PHE A 237 -0.52 -1.96 9.23
N ALA A 238 -0.11 -1.31 10.33
CA ALA A 238 1.21 -0.74 10.51
C ALA A 238 1.94 -1.46 11.64
N VAL A 239 3.24 -1.72 11.45
CA VAL A 239 4.13 -2.31 12.46
C VAL A 239 4.84 -1.18 13.20
N LEU A 240 4.79 -1.20 14.52
CA LEU A 240 5.50 -0.26 15.39
C LEU A 240 6.89 -0.78 15.76
N ARG A 241 7.74 0.10 16.31
CA ARG A 241 9.13 -0.23 16.66
C ARG A 241 9.29 -1.38 17.65
N ASP A 242 8.33 -1.56 18.54
CA ASP A 242 8.31 -2.64 19.54
C ASP A 242 7.74 -3.96 19.00
N GLY A 243 7.33 -3.99 17.73
CA GLY A 243 6.68 -5.12 17.10
C GLY A 243 5.17 -5.17 17.31
N SER A 244 4.61 -4.29 18.12
CA SER A 244 3.15 -4.15 18.21
C SER A 244 2.56 -3.57 16.90
N LEU A 245 1.26 -3.64 16.76
CA LEU A 245 0.58 -3.31 15.50
C LEU A 245 -0.50 -2.28 15.71
N LEU A 246 -0.70 -1.45 14.68
CA LEU A 246 -1.91 -0.64 14.52
C LEU A 246 -2.74 -1.19 13.36
N MET A 247 -4.05 -1.24 13.55
CA MET A 247 -5.04 -1.59 12.52
C MET A 247 -6.24 -0.66 12.69
N ALA A 248 -6.98 -0.42 11.62
CA ALA A 248 -8.12 0.49 11.68
C ALA A 248 -9.43 -0.22 11.37
N SER A 249 -10.52 0.32 11.93
CA SER A 249 -11.89 -0.06 11.58
C SER A 249 -12.80 1.17 11.69
N GLY A 250 -13.45 1.54 10.59
CA GLY A 250 -14.18 2.80 10.49
C GLY A 250 -13.25 3.99 10.72
N SER A 251 -13.59 4.89 11.63
CA SER A 251 -12.79 6.07 12.01
C SER A 251 -11.79 5.80 13.14
N LYS A 252 -11.71 4.57 13.63
CA LYS A 252 -10.97 4.21 14.84
C LYS A 252 -9.71 3.46 14.53
N ILE A 253 -8.66 3.70 15.33
CA ILE A 253 -7.41 2.93 15.31
C ILE A 253 -7.36 2.04 16.55
N PHE A 254 -6.88 0.84 16.36
CA PHE A 254 -6.71 -0.19 17.37
C PHE A 254 -5.26 -0.62 17.43
N HIS A 255 -4.79 -0.91 18.63
CA HIS A 255 -3.46 -1.41 18.93
C HIS A 255 -3.51 -2.89 19.35
N TYR A 256 -2.56 -3.66 18.84
CA TYR A 256 -2.35 -5.07 19.19
C TYR A 256 -0.93 -5.27 19.71
N ASP A 257 -0.83 -5.73 20.97
CA ASP A 257 0.45 -6.12 21.58
C ASP A 257 0.54 -7.66 21.59
N PRO A 258 1.46 -8.25 20.79
CA PRO A 258 1.57 -9.71 20.65
C PRO A 258 2.12 -10.40 21.90
N ILE A 259 2.75 -9.66 22.82
CA ILE A 259 3.41 -10.19 24.00
C ILE A 259 2.50 -10.06 25.22
N ARG A 260 1.95 -8.87 25.48
CA ARG A 260 1.28 -8.56 26.75
C ARG A 260 -0.22 -8.85 26.70
N ALA A 261 -0.92 -8.46 25.62
CA ALA A 261 -2.37 -8.45 25.62
C ALA A 261 -3.00 -9.44 24.62
N ARG A 262 -2.39 -9.70 23.48
CA ARG A 262 -2.88 -10.55 22.36
C ARG A 262 -4.33 -10.28 21.98
N ARG A 263 -4.74 -9.02 22.06
CA ARG A 263 -6.08 -8.54 21.69
C ARG A 263 -6.00 -7.12 21.16
N TRP A 264 -6.89 -6.78 20.26
CA TRP A 264 -7.08 -5.43 19.76
C TRP A 264 -7.72 -4.54 20.82
N ARG A 265 -7.15 -3.35 21.02
CA ARG A 265 -7.66 -2.32 21.93
C ARG A 265 -7.77 -1.02 21.16
N GLU A 266 -8.94 -0.38 21.21
CA GLU A 266 -9.13 0.97 20.66
C GLU A 266 -8.17 1.96 21.36
N VAL A 267 -7.48 2.79 20.55
CA VAL A 267 -6.54 3.80 21.05
C VAL A 267 -6.98 5.22 20.67
N VAL A 268 -7.74 5.40 19.58
CA VAL A 268 -8.28 6.70 19.19
C VAL A 268 -9.47 6.54 18.24
N ASP A 269 -10.41 7.48 18.33
CA ASP A 269 -11.44 7.73 17.29
C ASP A 269 -11.14 9.08 16.62
N LEU A 270 -10.84 9.04 15.34
CA LEU A 270 -10.44 10.21 14.55
C LEU A 270 -11.60 10.91 13.84
N ARG A 271 -12.85 10.53 14.15
CA ARG A 271 -14.07 11.10 13.56
C ARG A 271 -14.13 12.61 13.70
N PHE A 272 -13.66 13.14 14.82
CA PHE A 272 -13.63 14.59 15.10
C PHE A 272 -12.81 15.36 14.05
N TYR A 273 -11.77 14.73 13.47
CA TYR A 273 -10.92 15.32 12.43
C TYR A 273 -11.44 15.12 11.00
N GLY A 274 -12.66 14.57 10.84
CA GLY A 274 -13.25 14.32 9.54
C GLY A 274 -12.87 12.96 8.93
N VAL A 275 -12.10 12.14 9.63
CA VAL A 275 -11.77 10.76 9.24
C VAL A 275 -13.02 9.89 9.41
N ARG A 276 -13.36 9.09 8.39
CA ARG A 276 -14.57 8.26 8.41
C ARG A 276 -14.26 6.77 8.30
N ASN A 277 -13.78 6.37 7.16
CA ASN A 277 -13.47 4.97 6.86
C ASN A 277 -11.99 4.85 6.52
N ILE A 278 -11.19 4.43 7.48
CA ILE A 278 -9.74 4.30 7.30
C ILE A 278 -9.47 3.04 6.48
N SER A 279 -8.86 3.20 5.33
CA SER A 279 -8.52 2.12 4.40
C SER A 279 -7.03 1.77 4.39
N ARG A 280 -6.15 2.69 4.89
CA ARG A 280 -4.71 2.43 5.01
C ARG A 280 -4.07 3.23 6.14
N LEU A 281 -3.00 2.65 6.68
CA LEU A 281 -2.10 3.24 7.66
C LEU A 281 -0.65 3.15 7.17
N ALA A 282 0.12 4.22 7.36
CA ALA A 282 1.57 4.19 7.16
C ALA A 282 2.24 4.98 8.30
N THR A 283 3.29 4.41 8.90
CA THR A 283 4.07 5.06 9.95
C THR A 283 5.51 5.28 9.50
N ASP A 284 6.14 6.35 9.98
CA ASP A 284 7.57 6.60 9.82
C ASP A 284 8.43 5.69 10.74
N GLY A 285 7.78 4.86 11.55
CA GLY A 285 8.41 4.02 12.56
C GLY A 285 8.89 4.80 13.79
N SER A 286 8.57 6.08 13.91
CA SER A 286 8.97 6.95 15.02
C SER A 286 7.76 7.51 15.77
N ASN A 287 7.16 8.53 15.22
CA ASN A 287 6.12 9.31 15.85
C ASN A 287 5.11 9.90 14.87
N GLN A 288 5.18 9.57 13.58
CA GLN A 288 4.22 10.04 12.59
C GLN A 288 3.43 8.90 11.97
N ILE A 289 2.16 9.17 11.69
CA ILE A 289 1.26 8.24 11.02
C ILE A 289 0.44 8.97 9.96
N ALA A 290 0.52 8.47 8.72
CA ALA A 290 -0.34 8.88 7.63
C ALA A 290 -1.53 7.93 7.52
N ILE A 291 -2.72 8.48 7.36
CA ILE A 291 -4.00 7.76 7.38
C ILE A 291 -4.75 8.09 6.10
N VAL A 292 -5.13 7.06 5.34
CA VAL A 292 -6.00 7.19 4.19
C VAL A 292 -7.43 6.92 4.62
N SER A 293 -8.33 7.86 4.34
CA SER A 293 -9.77 7.76 4.63
C SER A 293 -10.60 7.89 3.36
N GLU A 294 -11.60 7.08 3.25
CA GLU A 294 -12.64 7.13 2.21
C GLU A 294 -13.87 7.88 2.71
#